data_423bfdd18e2c064bd5e419f66970c6a2
#
_entry.id   423bfdd18e2c064bd5e419f66970c6a2
#
_cell.length_a   1.000
_cell.length_b   1.000
_cell.length_c   1.000
_cell.angle_alpha   90.00
_cell.angle_beta   90.00
_cell.angle_gamma   90.00
#
_symmetry.space_group_name_H-M   'P 1'
#
loop_
_entity.id
_entity.type
_entity.pdbx_description
1 polymer ?
#
loop_
_entity_poly.entity_id
_entity_poly.type
_entity_poly.pdbx_seq_one_letter_code
_entity_poly.pdbx_strand_id
1 'polypeptide(L)'
;MGELISRRSILVGGVTAGALMAASGAFVTMSRPAAGAQVLSAVELDVIEAAARVLFPPGFFGAVGGDGKTAPEVDRLLNEVIDPPAVGPCRSMLGALEWGTLISRGTRFSQLSIDEARHVLDIWASENPAPRRVAFDSLQAILGMAFLRRPEVIRGIGWRAGCFG
;
A
#
# COMPACT_ATOMS: atom_id res chain seq x y z
N MET A 1 -9.04 36.23 -11.71
CA MET A 1 -10.15 35.52 -12.37
C MET A 1 -10.20 34.14 -11.74
N GLY A 2 -11.11 33.92 -10.79
CA GLY A 2 -11.26 32.64 -10.10
C GLY A 2 -12.17 31.74 -10.91
N GLU A 3 -11.66 30.61 -11.36
CA GLU A 3 -12.50 29.55 -11.94
C GLU A 3 -13.41 28.98 -10.85
N LEU A 4 -14.70 29.22 -11.01
CA LEU A 4 -15.75 28.60 -10.20
C LEU A 4 -15.76 27.10 -10.50
N ILE A 5 -15.16 26.32 -9.61
CA ILE A 5 -15.27 24.86 -9.64
C ILE A 5 -16.75 24.51 -9.59
N SER A 6 -17.30 24.02 -10.69
CA SER A 6 -18.70 23.67 -10.83
C SER A 6 -19.06 22.56 -9.84
N ARG A 7 -20.19 22.74 -9.10
CA ARG A 7 -20.76 21.71 -8.22
C ARG A 7 -20.95 20.36 -8.95
N ARG A 8 -21.13 20.39 -10.26
CA ARG A 8 -21.25 19.22 -11.12
C ARG A 8 -19.92 18.44 -11.23
N SER A 9 -18.77 19.14 -11.28
CA SER A 9 -17.44 18.51 -11.33
C SER A 9 -17.11 17.82 -10.00
N ILE A 10 -17.56 18.38 -8.86
CA ILE A 10 -17.39 17.78 -7.54
C ILE A 10 -18.26 16.52 -7.40
N LEU A 11 -19.50 16.56 -7.93
CA LEU A 11 -20.39 15.40 -7.86
C LEU A 11 -19.93 14.25 -8.76
N VAL A 12 -19.44 14.52 -9.97
CA VAL A 12 -18.94 13.50 -10.89
C VAL A 12 -17.62 12.91 -10.36
N GLY A 13 -16.70 13.73 -9.85
CA GLY A 13 -15.46 13.27 -9.23
C GLY A 13 -15.70 12.48 -7.94
N GLY A 14 -16.66 12.90 -7.12
CA GLY A 14 -17.05 12.21 -5.88
C GLY A 14 -17.72 10.86 -6.13
N VAL A 15 -18.58 10.76 -7.14
CA VAL A 15 -19.27 9.51 -7.49
C VAL A 15 -18.30 8.46 -8.06
N THR A 16 -17.34 8.87 -8.88
CA THR A 16 -16.34 7.92 -9.43
C THR A 16 -15.35 7.44 -8.37
N ALA A 17 -14.90 8.31 -7.48
CA ALA A 17 -14.05 7.92 -6.34
C ALA A 17 -14.82 7.05 -5.34
N GLY A 18 -16.08 7.41 -5.04
CA GLY A 18 -16.96 6.64 -4.17
C GLY A 18 -17.34 5.27 -4.74
N ALA A 19 -17.56 5.16 -6.05
CA ALA A 19 -17.86 3.88 -6.70
C ALA A 19 -16.64 2.94 -6.75
N LEU A 20 -15.42 3.46 -6.95
CA LEU A 20 -14.18 2.68 -6.87
C LEU A 20 -13.91 2.20 -5.44
N MET A 21 -14.16 3.04 -4.44
CA MET A 21 -14.02 2.69 -3.02
C MET A 21 -15.11 1.70 -2.58
N ALA A 22 -16.34 1.82 -3.09
CA ALA A 22 -17.41 0.88 -2.77
C ALA A 22 -17.20 -0.48 -3.45
N ALA A 23 -16.74 -0.52 -4.70
CA ALA A 23 -16.42 -1.75 -5.40
C ALA A 23 -15.24 -2.49 -4.73
N SER A 24 -14.20 -1.76 -4.32
CA SER A 24 -13.08 -2.33 -3.57
C SER A 24 -13.47 -2.77 -2.17
N GLY A 25 -14.39 -2.04 -1.49
CA GLY A 25 -14.93 -2.41 -0.18
C GLY A 25 -15.69 -3.75 -0.20
N ALA A 26 -16.48 -4.00 -1.24
CA ALA A 26 -17.18 -5.29 -1.40
C ALA A 26 -16.19 -6.45 -1.63
N PHE A 27 -15.08 -6.21 -2.32
CA PHE A 27 -14.02 -7.22 -2.53
C PHE A 27 -13.26 -7.55 -1.24
N VAL A 28 -12.99 -6.54 -0.41
CA VAL A 28 -12.30 -6.69 0.89
C VAL A 28 -13.09 -7.55 1.86
N THR A 29 -14.42 -7.39 1.89
CA THR A 29 -15.28 -8.20 2.79
C THR A 29 -15.39 -9.66 2.37
N MET A 30 -15.03 -10.00 1.13
CA MET A 30 -15.11 -11.37 0.60
C MET A 30 -13.78 -12.14 0.69
N SER A 31 -12.65 -11.46 0.90
CA SER A 31 -11.35 -12.14 0.95
C SER A 31 -11.03 -12.60 2.38
N ARG A 32 -10.85 -13.91 2.54
CA ARG A 32 -10.39 -14.49 3.80
C ARG A 32 -8.90 -14.26 4.00
N PRO A 33 -8.44 -14.13 5.25
CA PRO A 33 -7.01 -14.13 5.54
C PRO A 33 -6.30 -15.32 4.90
N ALA A 34 -5.08 -15.11 4.44
CA ALA A 34 -4.22 -16.16 3.93
C ALA A 34 -3.82 -17.14 5.05
N ALA A 35 -3.39 -18.35 4.66
CA ALA A 35 -2.86 -19.30 5.62
C ALA A 35 -1.64 -18.68 6.35
N GLY A 36 -1.73 -18.56 7.67
CA GLY A 36 -0.70 -17.94 8.50
C GLY A 36 -0.78 -16.42 8.65
N ALA A 37 -1.68 -15.74 7.92
CA ALA A 37 -1.99 -14.34 8.11
C ALA A 37 -3.20 -14.16 9.03
N GLN A 38 -3.28 -12.98 9.67
CA GLN A 38 -4.35 -12.65 10.63
C GLN A 38 -5.43 -11.79 9.99
N VAL A 39 -5.05 -10.92 9.06
CA VAL A 39 -5.92 -9.90 8.48
C VAL A 39 -5.92 -9.96 6.96
N LEU A 40 -4.75 -10.10 6.33
CA LEU A 40 -4.55 -9.95 4.89
C LEU A 40 -4.78 -11.25 4.12
N SER A 41 -5.41 -11.14 2.96
CA SER A 41 -5.53 -12.24 2.00
C SER A 41 -4.22 -12.47 1.24
N ALA A 42 -4.08 -13.62 0.57
CA ALA A 42 -2.89 -13.94 -0.24
C ALA A 42 -2.63 -12.86 -1.32
N VAL A 43 -3.67 -12.37 -1.98
CA VAL A 43 -3.55 -11.33 -3.00
C VAL A 43 -3.03 -10.02 -2.40
N GLU A 44 -3.51 -9.63 -1.23
CA GLU A 44 -3.07 -8.42 -0.54
C GLU A 44 -1.60 -8.53 -0.10
N LEU A 45 -1.17 -9.71 0.36
CA LEU A 45 0.24 -9.98 0.67
C LEU A 45 1.13 -9.86 -0.57
N ASP A 46 0.70 -10.38 -1.72
CA ASP A 46 1.43 -10.27 -3.00
C ASP A 46 1.58 -8.80 -3.44
N VAL A 47 0.54 -7.99 -3.27
CA VAL A 47 0.59 -6.54 -3.55
C VAL A 47 1.62 -5.84 -2.67
N ILE A 48 1.64 -6.16 -1.37
CA ILE A 48 2.59 -5.60 -0.42
C ILE A 48 4.02 -5.97 -0.81
N GLU A 49 4.28 -7.23 -1.14
CA GLU A 49 5.63 -7.67 -1.55
C GLU A 49 6.06 -7.01 -2.87
N ALA A 50 5.16 -6.84 -3.84
CA ALA A 50 5.44 -6.13 -5.07
C ALA A 50 5.77 -4.65 -4.84
N ALA A 51 5.00 -3.97 -4.01
CA ALA A 51 5.25 -2.57 -3.64
C ALA A 51 6.55 -2.41 -2.83
N ALA A 52 6.81 -3.31 -1.89
CA ALA A 52 8.03 -3.30 -1.08
C ALA A 52 9.29 -3.49 -1.93
N ARG A 53 9.23 -4.32 -2.97
CA ARG A 53 10.33 -4.54 -3.92
C ARG A 53 10.71 -3.26 -4.67
N VAL A 54 9.73 -2.41 -4.98
CA VAL A 54 9.96 -1.12 -5.63
C VAL A 54 10.50 -0.08 -4.66
N LEU A 55 9.90 0.00 -3.46
CA LEU A 55 10.21 1.06 -2.47
C LEU A 55 11.52 0.81 -1.72
N PHE A 56 11.89 -0.46 -1.53
CA PHE A 56 13.11 -0.85 -0.80
C PHE A 56 13.98 -1.75 -1.67
N PRO A 57 14.68 -1.20 -2.69
CA PRO A 57 15.54 -1.97 -3.58
C PRO A 57 16.73 -2.57 -2.84
N PRO A 58 17.45 -3.54 -3.46
CA PRO A 58 18.66 -4.14 -2.90
C PRO A 58 19.69 -3.09 -2.47
N GLY A 59 20.32 -3.32 -1.32
CA GLY A 59 21.31 -2.40 -0.76
C GLY A 59 20.74 -1.37 0.22
N PHE A 60 19.43 -1.32 0.39
CA PHE A 60 18.79 -0.41 1.34
C PHE A 60 18.92 -0.96 2.77
N PHE A 61 19.85 -0.41 3.54
CA PHE A 61 20.13 -0.82 4.94
C PHE A 61 20.38 -2.33 5.14
N GLY A 62 21.00 -3.01 4.16
CA GLY A 62 21.35 -4.42 4.29
C GLY A 62 20.18 -5.40 4.18
N ALA A 63 19.02 -4.94 3.74
CA ALA A 63 17.86 -5.76 3.49
C ALA A 63 17.25 -5.45 2.13
N VAL A 64 16.30 -6.26 1.68
CA VAL A 64 15.59 -6.08 0.40
C VAL A 64 14.10 -6.13 0.70
N GLY A 65 13.34 -5.23 0.11
CA GLY A 65 11.88 -5.33 0.08
C GLY A 65 11.43 -6.40 -0.90
N GLY A 66 10.27 -7.01 -0.65
CA GLY A 66 9.73 -8.05 -1.52
C GLY A 66 10.47 -9.38 -1.43
N ASP A 67 11.13 -9.66 -0.31
CA ASP A 67 11.83 -10.91 0.00
C ASP A 67 10.98 -11.91 0.81
N GLY A 68 9.68 -11.69 0.88
CA GLY A 68 8.72 -12.51 1.63
C GLY A 68 8.64 -12.18 3.13
N LYS A 69 9.41 -11.20 3.63
CA LYS A 69 9.41 -10.84 5.06
C LYS A 69 8.62 -9.56 5.36
N THR A 70 8.43 -8.70 4.37
CA THR A 70 7.75 -7.42 4.58
C THR A 70 6.25 -7.60 4.76
N ALA A 71 5.61 -8.44 3.94
CA ALA A 71 4.17 -8.64 3.98
C ALA A 71 3.67 -9.26 5.30
N PRO A 72 4.31 -10.31 5.88
CA PRO A 72 3.94 -10.82 7.20
C PRO A 72 4.06 -9.77 8.30
N GLU A 73 5.06 -8.89 8.24
CA GLU A 73 5.22 -7.81 9.21
C GLU A 73 4.14 -6.74 9.07
N VAL A 74 3.70 -6.41 7.84
CA VAL A 74 2.55 -5.53 7.60
C VAL A 74 1.27 -6.15 8.14
N ASP A 75 1.03 -7.45 7.91
CA ASP A 75 -0.15 -8.15 8.45
C ASP A 75 -0.18 -8.08 9.98
N ARG A 76 0.97 -8.30 10.62
CA ARG A 76 1.11 -8.16 12.07
C ARG A 76 0.84 -6.72 12.54
N LEU A 77 1.38 -5.70 11.85
CA LEU A 77 1.12 -4.30 12.21
C LEU A 77 -0.37 -3.94 12.09
N LEU A 78 -1.04 -4.41 11.03
CA LEU A 78 -2.48 -4.19 10.85
C LEU A 78 -3.32 -4.83 11.95
N ASN A 79 -2.88 -5.96 12.49
CA ASN A 79 -3.59 -6.67 13.57
C ASN A 79 -3.31 -6.09 14.96
N GLU A 80 -2.06 -5.70 15.24
CA GLU A 80 -1.61 -5.38 16.60
C GLU A 80 -1.52 -3.87 16.88
N VAL A 81 -1.29 -3.05 15.87
CA VAL A 81 -0.91 -1.64 16.04
C VAL A 81 -1.92 -0.68 15.43
N ILE A 82 -2.49 -1.05 14.29
CA ILE A 82 -3.41 -0.17 13.56
C ILE A 82 -4.81 -0.30 14.13
N ASP A 83 -5.46 0.83 14.35
CA ASP A 83 -6.84 0.87 14.85
C ASP A 83 -7.77 0.08 13.91
N PRO A 84 -8.65 -0.79 14.44
CA PRO A 84 -9.54 -1.63 13.63
C PRO A 84 -10.33 -0.90 12.55
N PRO A 85 -10.86 0.32 12.77
CA PRO A 85 -11.54 1.08 11.72
C PRO A 85 -10.66 1.45 10.52
N ALA A 86 -9.34 1.53 10.69
CA ALA A 86 -8.40 1.88 9.61
C ALA A 86 -7.96 0.68 8.75
N VAL A 87 -8.17 -0.54 9.24
CA VAL A 87 -7.80 -1.77 8.52
C VAL A 87 -8.57 -1.91 7.20
N GLY A 88 -9.89 -1.69 7.23
CA GLY A 88 -10.73 -1.75 6.04
C GLY A 88 -10.28 -0.80 4.91
N PRO A 89 -10.11 0.48 5.18
CA PRO A 89 -9.52 1.43 4.23
C PRO A 89 -8.15 1.01 3.69
N CYS A 90 -7.25 0.48 4.52
CA CYS A 90 -5.95 -0.01 4.09
C CYS A 90 -6.08 -1.17 3.09
N ARG A 91 -6.92 -2.16 3.40
CA ARG A 91 -7.21 -3.28 2.49
C ARG A 91 -7.86 -2.81 1.18
N SER A 92 -8.78 -1.85 1.25
CA SER A 92 -9.41 -1.25 0.06
C SER A 92 -8.38 -0.57 -0.85
N MET A 93 -7.40 0.11 -0.28
CA MET A 93 -6.28 0.71 -1.01
C MET A 93 -5.44 -0.35 -1.75
N LEU A 94 -5.11 -1.46 -1.08
CA LEU A 94 -4.38 -2.57 -1.71
C LEU A 94 -5.19 -3.17 -2.88
N GLY A 95 -6.50 -3.36 -2.69
CA GLY A 95 -7.40 -3.81 -3.75
C GLY A 95 -7.48 -2.82 -4.91
N ALA A 96 -7.55 -1.52 -4.65
CA ALA A 96 -7.57 -0.50 -5.68
C ALA A 96 -6.26 -0.48 -6.51
N LEU A 97 -5.12 -0.70 -5.86
CA LEU A 97 -3.83 -0.81 -6.54
C LEU A 97 -3.77 -2.07 -7.42
N GLU A 98 -4.15 -3.22 -6.89
CA GLU A 98 -4.13 -4.50 -7.59
C GLU A 98 -5.01 -4.51 -8.83
N TRP A 99 -6.28 -4.15 -8.65
CA TRP A 99 -7.28 -4.23 -9.72
C TRP A 99 -7.32 -3.02 -10.63
N GLY A 100 -6.86 -1.85 -10.16
CA GLY A 100 -6.75 -0.65 -10.96
C GLY A 100 -5.78 -0.80 -12.12
N THR A 101 -4.70 -1.55 -11.94
CA THR A 101 -3.73 -1.84 -13.01
C THR A 101 -4.27 -2.86 -14.02
N LEU A 102 -5.12 -3.79 -13.59
CA LEU A 102 -5.76 -4.73 -14.50
C LEU A 102 -6.59 -4.00 -15.56
N ILE A 103 -7.34 -2.97 -15.16
CA ILE A 103 -8.17 -2.17 -16.07
C ILE A 103 -7.31 -1.33 -17.01
N SER A 104 -6.21 -0.74 -16.52
CA SER A 104 -5.39 0.20 -17.28
C SER A 104 -4.27 -0.46 -18.10
N ARG A 105 -3.79 -1.64 -17.67
CA ARG A 105 -2.62 -2.32 -18.25
C ARG A 105 -2.88 -3.78 -18.63
N GLY A 106 -4.06 -4.33 -18.32
CA GLY A 106 -4.41 -5.73 -18.55
C GLY A 106 -3.70 -6.74 -17.64
N THR A 107 -2.95 -6.25 -16.63
CA THR A 107 -2.18 -7.08 -15.70
C THR A 107 -2.34 -6.54 -14.28
N ARG A 108 -2.38 -7.43 -13.29
CA ARG A 108 -2.47 -7.07 -11.87
C ARG A 108 -1.18 -6.41 -11.40
N PHE A 109 -1.28 -5.50 -10.41
CA PHE A 109 -0.11 -4.81 -9.87
C PHE A 109 0.95 -5.78 -9.35
N SER A 110 0.54 -6.80 -8.62
CA SER A 110 1.45 -7.83 -8.06
C SER A 110 2.25 -8.60 -9.12
N GLN A 111 1.78 -8.61 -10.36
CA GLN A 111 2.38 -9.33 -11.49
C GLN A 111 3.17 -8.42 -12.45
N LEU A 112 3.19 -7.11 -12.20
CA LEU A 112 3.96 -6.16 -13.00
C LEU A 112 5.47 -6.37 -12.81
N SER A 113 6.24 -6.01 -13.84
CA SER A 113 7.69 -5.85 -13.69
C SER A 113 8.01 -4.72 -12.70
N ILE A 114 9.23 -4.71 -12.15
CA ILE A 114 9.64 -3.69 -11.17
C ILE A 114 9.49 -2.27 -11.75
N ASP A 115 9.84 -2.08 -13.03
CA ASP A 115 9.79 -0.77 -13.67
C ASP A 115 8.36 -0.31 -13.93
N GLU A 116 7.47 -1.23 -14.33
CA GLU A 116 6.04 -0.93 -14.49
C GLU A 116 5.37 -0.64 -13.15
N ALA A 117 5.67 -1.42 -12.11
CA ALA A 117 5.16 -1.20 -10.76
C ALA A 117 5.65 0.15 -10.20
N ARG A 118 6.94 0.50 -10.42
CA ARG A 118 7.49 1.82 -10.08
C ARG A 118 6.72 2.94 -10.77
N HIS A 119 6.51 2.83 -12.07
CA HIS A 119 5.76 3.84 -12.80
C HIS A 119 4.32 4.02 -12.28
N VAL A 120 3.64 2.93 -11.88
CA VAL A 120 2.31 3.02 -11.25
C VAL A 120 2.38 3.76 -9.92
N LEU A 121 3.35 3.45 -9.08
CA LEU A 121 3.54 4.12 -7.79
C LEU A 121 3.91 5.60 -7.97
N ASP A 122 4.73 5.94 -8.96
CA ASP A 122 5.09 7.32 -9.30
C ASP A 122 3.86 8.14 -9.74
N ILE A 123 2.96 7.53 -10.53
CA ILE A 123 1.68 8.18 -10.88
C ILE A 123 0.87 8.46 -9.62
N TRP A 124 0.75 7.49 -8.71
CA TRP A 124 0.01 7.69 -7.46
C TRP A 124 0.66 8.76 -6.58
N ALA A 125 1.99 8.79 -6.53
CA ALA A 125 2.75 9.79 -5.78
C ALA A 125 2.63 11.21 -6.35
N SER A 126 2.42 11.36 -7.66
CA SER A 126 2.38 12.66 -8.33
C SER A 126 1.00 13.32 -8.34
N GLU A 127 -0.07 12.57 -8.08
CA GLU A 127 -1.43 13.12 -8.07
C GLU A 127 -1.65 14.13 -6.92
N ASN A 128 -2.15 15.33 -7.24
CA ASN A 128 -2.41 16.39 -6.26
C ASN A 128 -3.71 17.16 -6.60
N PRO A 129 -4.67 17.31 -5.68
CA PRO A 129 -4.92 16.55 -4.45
C PRO A 129 -5.84 15.37 -4.77
N ALA A 130 -5.34 14.17 -4.74
CA ALA A 130 -6.15 13.04 -5.13
C ALA A 130 -6.10 11.92 -4.10
N PRO A 131 -7.13 11.09 -4.03
CA PRO A 131 -7.18 9.96 -3.11
C PRO A 131 -6.01 8.98 -3.30
N ARG A 132 -5.46 8.88 -4.52
CA ARG A 132 -4.29 8.03 -4.81
C ARG A 132 -3.02 8.52 -4.13
N ARG A 133 -2.81 9.83 -4.04
CA ARG A 133 -1.66 10.39 -3.31
C ARG A 133 -1.74 10.02 -1.82
N VAL A 134 -2.89 10.20 -1.20
CA VAL A 134 -3.10 9.81 0.21
C VAL A 134 -2.91 8.31 0.39
N ALA A 135 -3.42 7.51 -0.56
CA ALA A 135 -3.22 6.06 -0.55
C ALA A 135 -1.74 5.68 -0.68
N PHE A 136 -0.99 6.34 -1.57
CA PHE A 136 0.46 6.12 -1.72
C PHE A 136 1.22 6.48 -0.44
N ASP A 137 0.95 7.64 0.16
CA ASP A 137 1.59 8.06 1.40
C ASP A 137 1.30 7.09 2.56
N SER A 138 0.06 6.57 2.64
CA SER A 138 -0.33 5.55 3.62
C SER A 138 0.37 4.21 3.37
N LEU A 139 0.47 3.79 2.11
CA LEU A 139 1.19 2.58 1.71
C LEU A 139 2.67 2.68 2.07
N GLN A 140 3.30 3.80 1.72
CA GLN A 140 4.70 4.06 2.02
C GLN A 140 4.96 4.07 3.54
N ALA A 141 4.06 4.67 4.31
CA ALA A 141 4.18 4.72 5.77
C ALA A 141 4.12 3.32 6.39
N ILE A 142 3.12 2.50 6.04
CA ILE A 142 2.97 1.17 6.63
C ILE A 142 4.09 0.22 6.20
N LEU A 143 4.50 0.27 4.93
CA LEU A 143 5.63 -0.50 4.43
C LEU A 143 6.95 -0.05 5.08
N GLY A 144 7.14 1.26 5.27
CA GLY A 144 8.29 1.82 5.96
C GLY A 144 8.37 1.35 7.41
N MET A 145 7.25 1.39 8.13
CA MET A 145 7.18 0.86 9.50
C MET A 145 7.53 -0.63 9.56
N ALA A 146 6.97 -1.43 8.67
CA ALA A 146 7.24 -2.86 8.61
C ALA A 146 8.70 -3.15 8.26
N PHE A 147 9.26 -2.48 7.26
CA PHE A 147 10.63 -2.66 6.82
C PHE A 147 11.65 -2.23 7.89
N LEU A 148 11.45 -1.06 8.52
CA LEU A 148 12.35 -0.52 9.52
C LEU A 148 12.32 -1.29 10.86
N ARG A 149 11.31 -2.10 11.13
CA ARG A 149 11.26 -2.98 12.31
C ARG A 149 12.06 -4.27 12.16
N ARG A 150 12.54 -4.57 10.96
CA ARG A 150 13.31 -5.79 10.69
C ARG A 150 14.66 -5.73 11.41
N PRO A 151 15.09 -6.79 12.12
CA PRO A 151 16.34 -6.77 12.89
C PRO A 151 17.58 -6.50 12.03
N GLU A 152 17.61 -7.00 10.79
CA GLU A 152 18.70 -6.76 9.85
C GLU A 152 18.78 -5.28 9.43
N VAL A 153 17.65 -4.61 9.25
CA VAL A 153 17.57 -3.18 8.92
C VAL A 153 18.02 -2.35 10.11
N ILE A 154 17.51 -2.66 11.31
CA ILE A 154 17.90 -2.00 12.57
C ILE A 154 19.43 -2.05 12.75
N ARG A 155 20.03 -3.21 12.50
CA ARG A 155 21.49 -3.37 12.54
C ARG A 155 22.21 -2.58 11.43
N GLY A 156 21.64 -2.56 10.23
CA GLY A 156 22.20 -1.85 9.07
C GLY A 156 22.25 -0.34 9.23
N ILE A 157 21.26 0.26 9.93
CA ILE A 157 21.25 1.69 10.27
C ILE A 157 22.09 2.04 11.51
N GLY A 158 22.67 1.03 12.17
CA GLY A 158 23.48 1.23 13.38
C GLY A 158 22.67 1.63 14.62
N TRP A 159 21.34 1.47 14.60
CA TRP A 159 20.50 1.83 15.74
C TRP A 159 20.74 0.86 16.91
N ARG A 160 20.98 1.40 18.10
CA ARG A 160 21.11 0.63 19.34
C ARG A 160 20.02 1.11 20.33
N ALA A 161 19.27 0.16 20.85
CA ALA A 161 18.36 0.45 21.95
C ALA A 161 19.18 0.92 23.16
N GLY A 162 18.87 2.10 23.72
CA GLY A 162 19.54 2.59 24.91
C GLY A 162 20.21 3.96 24.80
N CYS A 163 19.93 4.74 23.75
CA CYS A 163 20.42 6.13 23.66
C CYS A 163 19.74 7.11 24.62
N PHE A 164 18.91 6.64 25.54
CA PHE A 164 18.31 7.42 26.63
C PHE A 164 18.67 6.76 27.97
N GLY A 165 19.96 6.59 28.22
CA GLY A 165 20.52 6.25 29.50
C GLY A 165 21.16 7.45 30.13
#